data_7047c2e7a4d03456f0ae5f3d871a5e07
#
_entry.id   7047c2e7a4d03456f0ae5f3d871a5e07
#
_cell.length_a   1.000
_cell.length_b   1.000
_cell.length_c   1.000
_cell.angle_alpha   90.00
_cell.angle_beta   90.00
_cell.angle_gamma   90.00
#
_symmetry.space_group_name_H-M   'P 1'
#
loop_
_entity.id
_entity.type
_entity.pdbx_description
1 polymer ?
#
loop_
_entity_poly.entity_id
_entity_poly.type
_entity_poly.pdbx_seq_one_letter_code
_entity_poly.pdbx_strand_id
1 'polypeptide(L)'
;EVVVRAPWLTQGYLKDPQNSEALWRGGYLHTGDIGTIDAEGYLKISDRLKDVIKTGGEWISSLELEDLILKHPAVAEAAVVGVPDPKWGERPLVLVVPKPDRAGQVDETAIRAWLKDFADRGTISKWGIPDRVLLVETIPRTSVGKLNKKAIREQYGPSLPG
;
A
#
# COMPACT_ATOMS: atom_id res chain seq x y z
N GLU A 1 7.19 11.53 -6.90
CA GLU A 1 7.56 10.36 -7.72
C GLU A 1 9.06 10.36 -8.01
N VAL A 2 9.68 9.19 -7.96
CA VAL A 2 11.06 9.00 -8.39
C VAL A 2 11.10 8.94 -9.91
N VAL A 3 11.89 9.82 -10.53
CA VAL A 3 12.15 9.84 -11.97
C VAL A 3 13.64 9.69 -12.22
N VAL A 4 14.01 9.00 -13.29
CA VAL A 4 15.42 8.70 -13.58
C VAL A 4 15.77 9.05 -15.03
N ARG A 5 17.04 9.37 -15.28
CA ARG A 5 17.57 9.61 -16.62
C ARG A 5 18.95 9.01 -16.73
N ALA A 6 19.11 8.07 -17.65
CA ALA A 6 20.39 7.45 -17.96
C ALA A 6 20.35 6.81 -19.34
N PRO A 7 21.50 6.68 -20.06
CA PRO A 7 21.52 6.18 -21.45
C PRO A 7 21.20 4.68 -21.58
N TRP A 8 21.26 3.91 -20.51
CA TRP A 8 20.99 2.46 -20.50
C TRP A 8 19.56 2.08 -20.07
N LEU A 9 18.67 3.05 -19.85
CA LEU A 9 17.28 2.77 -19.49
C LEU A 9 16.50 2.22 -20.70
N THR A 10 15.42 1.45 -20.40
CA THR A 10 14.53 0.93 -21.44
C THR A 10 13.94 2.05 -22.31
N GLN A 11 13.74 1.76 -23.59
CA GLN A 11 13.11 2.72 -24.51
C GLN A 11 11.59 2.77 -24.36
N GLY A 12 10.99 1.71 -23.83
CA GLY A 12 9.54 1.62 -23.67
C GLY A 12 9.06 0.18 -23.45
N TYR A 13 7.75 0.01 -23.50
CA TYR A 13 7.09 -1.30 -23.41
C TYR A 13 6.87 -1.90 -24.81
N LEU A 14 7.04 -3.20 -24.93
CA LEU A 14 6.86 -3.91 -26.20
C LEU A 14 5.39 -3.80 -26.65
N LYS A 15 5.17 -3.29 -27.87
CA LYS A 15 3.85 -3.11 -28.50
C LYS A 15 2.84 -2.30 -27.67
N ASP A 16 3.34 -1.40 -26.80
CA ASP A 16 2.50 -0.54 -25.98
C ASP A 16 3.01 0.91 -26.03
N PRO A 17 2.71 1.64 -27.13
CA PRO A 17 3.19 3.00 -27.33
C PRO A 17 2.62 3.99 -26.30
N GLN A 18 1.36 3.81 -25.89
CA GLN A 18 0.70 4.70 -24.95
C GLN A 18 1.38 4.69 -23.56
N ASN A 19 1.64 3.51 -23.02
CA ASN A 19 2.34 3.39 -21.74
C ASN A 19 3.83 3.75 -21.89
N SER A 20 4.43 3.55 -23.07
CA SER A 20 5.80 3.98 -23.34
C SER A 20 5.95 5.51 -23.36
N GLU A 21 4.99 6.23 -23.93
CA GLU A 21 4.95 7.69 -23.89
C GLU A 21 4.77 8.21 -22.45
N ALA A 22 3.85 7.62 -21.69
CA ALA A 22 3.64 7.94 -20.28
C ALA A 22 4.91 7.68 -19.45
N LEU A 23 5.63 6.58 -19.74
CA LEU A 23 6.87 6.21 -19.06
C LEU A 23 7.96 7.29 -19.22
N TRP A 24 8.03 7.97 -20.36
CA TRP A 24 9.06 8.96 -20.70
C TRP A 24 8.57 10.41 -20.68
N ARG A 25 7.48 10.69 -20.01
CA ARG A 25 6.92 12.04 -19.92
C ARG A 25 7.96 13.04 -19.40
N GLY A 26 8.09 14.19 -20.06
CA GLY A 26 9.02 15.24 -19.68
C GLY A 26 10.50 14.89 -19.87
N GLY A 27 10.84 13.80 -20.57
CA GLY A 27 12.23 13.40 -20.86
C GLY A 27 12.91 12.62 -19.72
N TYR A 28 12.15 12.17 -18.72
CA TYR A 28 12.60 11.32 -17.63
C TYR A 28 11.76 10.04 -17.60
N LEU A 29 12.40 8.91 -17.26
CA LEU A 29 11.68 7.67 -16.99
C LEU A 29 10.96 7.77 -15.64
N HIS A 30 9.64 7.63 -15.65
CA HIS A 30 8.78 7.61 -14.49
C HIS A 30 8.72 6.20 -13.90
N THR A 31 9.26 6.01 -12.69
CA THR A 31 9.30 4.68 -12.07
C THR A 31 7.95 4.26 -11.49
N GLY A 32 7.08 5.23 -11.21
CA GLY A 32 5.83 5.02 -10.45
C GLY A 32 6.06 4.78 -8.96
N ASP A 33 7.29 4.93 -8.49
CA ASP A 33 7.62 4.81 -7.07
C ASP A 33 7.67 6.19 -6.41
N ILE A 34 7.22 6.27 -5.16
CA ILE A 34 7.31 7.47 -4.31
C ILE A 34 8.48 7.26 -3.36
N GLY A 35 9.32 8.28 -3.22
CA GLY A 35 10.46 8.23 -2.32
C GLY A 35 10.91 9.60 -1.87
N THR A 36 11.80 9.59 -0.89
CA THR A 36 12.51 10.75 -0.36
C THR A 36 14.00 10.54 -0.47
N ILE A 37 14.76 11.60 -0.65
CA ILE A 37 16.21 11.59 -0.60
C ILE A 37 16.63 12.32 0.68
N ASP A 38 17.45 11.69 1.51
CA ASP A 38 17.98 12.30 2.73
C ASP A 38 19.13 13.26 2.43
N ALA A 39 19.67 13.91 3.49
CA ALA A 39 20.75 14.87 3.38
C ALA A 39 22.07 14.24 2.90
N GLU A 40 22.25 12.94 3.10
CA GLU A 40 23.39 12.15 2.67
C GLU A 40 23.24 11.61 1.24
N GLY A 41 22.08 11.83 0.59
CA GLY A 41 21.80 11.41 -0.78
C GLY A 41 21.22 9.99 -0.92
N TYR A 42 20.84 9.34 0.17
CA TYR A 42 20.20 8.02 0.10
C TYR A 42 18.72 8.14 -0.28
N LEU A 43 18.31 7.34 -1.27
CA LEU A 43 16.93 7.23 -1.70
C LEU A 43 16.19 6.19 -0.85
N LYS A 44 15.15 6.62 -0.15
CA LYS A 44 14.19 5.75 0.54
C LYS A 44 12.89 5.70 -0.27
N ILE A 45 12.54 4.51 -0.79
CA ILE A 45 11.23 4.28 -1.42
C ILE A 45 10.20 4.06 -0.31
N SER A 46 9.10 4.81 -0.37
CA SER A 46 8.02 4.75 0.63
C SER A 46 6.78 4.01 0.14
N ASP A 47 6.44 4.10 -1.14
CA ASP A 47 5.30 3.39 -1.73
C ASP A 47 5.31 3.48 -3.25
N ARG A 48 4.30 2.89 -3.89
CA ARG A 48 3.96 3.09 -5.29
C ARG A 48 2.90 4.17 -5.47
N LEU A 49 3.04 5.00 -6.50
CA LEU A 49 2.09 6.09 -6.79
C LEU A 49 0.64 5.61 -6.94
N LYS A 50 0.44 4.38 -7.46
CA LYS A 50 -0.86 3.73 -7.61
C LYS A 50 -1.39 3.04 -6.37
N ASP A 51 -0.55 2.84 -5.35
CA ASP A 51 -0.88 2.08 -4.14
C ASP A 51 -0.92 2.95 -2.88
N VAL A 52 -0.32 4.16 -2.94
CA VAL A 52 -0.47 5.16 -1.87
C VAL A 52 -1.95 5.55 -1.71
N ILE A 53 -2.41 5.63 -0.48
CA ILE A 53 -3.81 5.89 -0.13
C ILE A 53 -4.01 7.38 0.08
N LYS A 54 -4.92 7.98 -0.68
CA LYS A 54 -5.19 9.43 -0.65
C LYS A 54 -6.43 9.69 0.17
N THR A 55 -6.26 9.98 1.45
CA THR A 55 -7.35 10.10 2.41
C THR A 55 -7.29 11.45 3.13
N GLY A 56 -8.40 12.21 3.11
CA GLY A 56 -8.52 13.47 3.85
C GLY A 56 -7.46 14.53 3.50
N GLY A 57 -6.91 14.49 2.29
CA GLY A 57 -5.84 15.38 1.85
C GLY A 57 -4.43 14.91 2.20
N GLU A 58 -4.28 13.78 2.90
CA GLU A 58 -3.00 13.17 3.24
C GLU A 58 -2.69 11.96 2.34
N TRP A 59 -1.42 11.64 2.22
CA TRP A 59 -0.92 10.47 1.51
C TRP A 59 -0.40 9.47 2.53
N ILE A 60 -1.08 8.33 2.61
CA ILE A 60 -0.76 7.25 3.54
C ILE A 60 -0.05 6.13 2.80
N SER A 61 1.13 5.75 3.26
CA SER A 61 1.87 4.63 2.69
C SER A 61 1.20 3.30 3.05
N SER A 62 0.79 2.57 2.02
CA SER A 62 0.26 1.22 2.19
C SER A 62 1.33 0.24 2.66
N LEU A 63 2.58 0.41 2.23
CA LEU A 63 3.72 -0.41 2.64
C LEU A 63 4.09 -0.18 4.11
N GLU A 64 4.08 1.08 4.58
CA GLU A 64 4.36 1.38 5.98
C GLU A 64 3.31 0.75 6.90
N LEU A 65 2.03 0.80 6.52
CA LEU A 65 0.98 0.13 7.29
C LEU A 65 1.15 -1.38 7.29
N GLU A 66 1.48 -2.00 6.15
CA GLU A 66 1.79 -3.43 6.04
C GLU A 66 2.95 -3.82 6.97
N ASP A 67 4.04 -3.06 6.96
CA ASP A 67 5.22 -3.30 7.81
C ASP A 67 4.88 -3.22 9.30
N LEU A 68 4.04 -2.27 9.70
CA LEU A 68 3.61 -2.13 11.08
C LEU A 68 2.69 -3.26 11.53
N ILE A 69 1.75 -3.67 10.66
CA ILE A 69 0.82 -4.77 10.95
C ILE A 69 1.58 -6.10 11.04
N LEU A 70 2.58 -6.34 10.19
CA LEU A 70 3.42 -7.54 10.23
C LEU A 70 4.25 -7.68 11.51
N LYS A 71 4.50 -6.58 12.25
CA LYS A 71 5.15 -6.63 13.57
C LYS A 71 4.21 -7.16 14.66
N HIS A 72 2.91 -7.25 14.42
CA HIS A 72 1.98 -7.84 15.38
C HIS A 72 2.24 -9.36 15.53
N PRO A 73 2.41 -9.87 16.78
CA PRO A 73 2.90 -11.24 17.00
C PRO A 73 1.98 -12.34 16.45
N ALA A 74 0.69 -12.07 16.26
CA ALA A 74 -0.31 -13.02 15.76
C ALA A 74 -0.57 -12.91 14.24
N VAL A 75 0.10 -12.00 13.51
CA VAL A 75 -0.07 -11.81 12.08
C VAL A 75 0.98 -12.60 11.30
N ALA A 76 0.53 -13.38 10.31
CA ALA A 76 1.39 -14.07 9.35
C ALA A 76 1.62 -13.27 8.08
N GLU A 77 0.54 -12.71 7.50
CA GLU A 77 0.60 -11.88 6.31
C GLU A 77 -0.36 -10.69 6.45
N ALA A 78 -0.02 -9.59 5.79
CA ALA A 78 -0.86 -8.42 5.71
C ALA A 78 -0.81 -7.80 4.31
N ALA A 79 -1.93 -7.21 3.88
CA ALA A 79 -1.99 -6.36 2.72
C ALA A 79 -2.89 -5.17 2.99
N VAL A 80 -2.47 -3.99 2.51
CA VAL A 80 -3.21 -2.75 2.67
C VAL A 80 -3.46 -2.13 1.31
N VAL A 81 -4.71 -1.74 1.06
CA VAL A 81 -5.12 -1.04 -0.17
C VAL A 81 -6.01 0.15 0.16
N GLY A 82 -5.94 1.19 -0.67
CA GLY A 82 -6.94 2.24 -0.67
C GLY A 82 -8.20 1.75 -1.35
N VAL A 83 -9.36 1.99 -0.73
CA VAL A 83 -10.68 1.77 -1.32
C VAL A 83 -11.44 3.08 -1.35
N PRO A 84 -12.30 3.32 -2.36
CA PRO A 84 -13.06 4.55 -2.47
C PRO A 84 -13.90 4.83 -1.22
N ASP A 85 -13.90 6.08 -0.80
CA ASP A 85 -14.74 6.59 0.29
C ASP A 85 -15.37 7.92 -0.14
N PRO A 86 -16.70 8.09 -0.01
CA PRO A 86 -17.40 9.28 -0.50
C PRO A 86 -17.03 10.57 0.23
N LYS A 87 -16.53 10.49 1.46
CA LYS A 87 -16.18 11.64 2.28
C LYS A 87 -14.69 11.98 2.22
N TRP A 88 -13.83 10.96 2.18
CA TRP A 88 -12.40 11.11 2.36
C TRP A 88 -11.58 10.85 1.09
N GLY A 89 -12.24 10.49 -0.03
CA GLY A 89 -11.63 10.08 -1.28
C GLY A 89 -11.28 8.60 -1.25
N GLU A 90 -10.35 8.21 -0.38
CA GLU A 90 -10.01 6.82 -0.13
C GLU A 90 -9.88 6.55 1.37
N ARG A 91 -10.09 5.28 1.77
CA ARG A 91 -9.79 4.79 3.12
C ARG A 91 -8.97 3.50 3.06
N PRO A 92 -8.08 3.27 4.04
CA PRO A 92 -7.35 2.02 4.12
C PRO A 92 -8.28 0.84 4.39
N LEU A 93 -8.17 -0.20 3.56
CA LEU A 93 -8.72 -1.53 3.80
C LEU A 93 -7.54 -2.46 4.06
N VAL A 94 -7.62 -3.22 5.15
CA VAL A 94 -6.58 -4.15 5.58
C VAL A 94 -7.06 -5.57 5.47
N LEU A 95 -6.27 -6.44 4.83
CA LEU A 95 -6.43 -7.88 4.88
C LEU A 95 -5.33 -8.47 5.77
N VAL A 96 -5.70 -9.38 6.65
CA VAL A 96 -4.77 -10.05 7.59
C VAL A 96 -4.95 -11.56 7.49
N VAL A 97 -3.84 -12.28 7.34
CA VAL A 97 -3.79 -13.73 7.58
C VAL A 97 -3.22 -13.95 8.97
N PRO A 98 -3.98 -14.51 9.91
CA PRO A 98 -3.48 -14.84 11.23
C PRO A 98 -2.47 -15.99 11.18
N LYS A 99 -1.55 -16.03 12.15
CA LYS A 99 -0.75 -17.24 12.39
C LYS A 99 -1.65 -18.36 12.90
N PRO A 100 -1.48 -19.60 12.40
CA PRO A 100 -2.37 -20.72 12.75
C PRO A 100 -2.47 -20.99 14.25
N ASP A 101 -1.37 -20.84 14.99
CA ASP A 101 -1.27 -21.04 16.44
C ASP A 101 -1.81 -19.86 17.26
N ARG A 102 -2.17 -18.76 16.62
CA ARG A 102 -2.62 -17.50 17.26
C ARG A 102 -3.85 -16.87 16.59
N ALA A 103 -4.60 -17.61 15.81
CA ALA A 103 -5.73 -17.06 15.05
C ALA A 103 -6.78 -16.38 15.95
N GLY A 104 -7.00 -16.90 17.18
CA GLY A 104 -7.92 -16.28 18.14
C GLY A 104 -7.40 -15.04 18.88
N GLN A 105 -6.15 -14.60 18.61
CA GLN A 105 -5.51 -13.44 19.25
C GLN A 105 -5.50 -12.20 18.38
N VAL A 106 -6.08 -12.26 17.17
CA VAL A 106 -6.15 -11.14 16.24
C VAL A 106 -7.54 -11.02 15.65
N ASP A 107 -8.07 -9.82 15.70
CA ASP A 107 -9.33 -9.41 15.08
C ASP A 107 -9.20 -7.97 14.59
N GLU A 108 -10.25 -7.42 14.02
CA GLU A 108 -10.29 -6.03 13.56
C GLU A 108 -9.91 -5.05 14.68
N THR A 109 -10.47 -5.25 15.87
CA THR A 109 -10.25 -4.35 17.03
C THR A 109 -8.78 -4.37 17.46
N ALA A 110 -8.17 -5.55 17.53
CA ALA A 110 -6.76 -5.71 17.90
C ALA A 110 -5.82 -5.00 16.90
N ILE A 111 -6.04 -5.16 15.59
CA ILE A 111 -5.22 -4.49 14.57
C ILE A 111 -5.41 -2.98 14.60
N ARG A 112 -6.64 -2.49 14.77
CA ARG A 112 -6.91 -1.04 14.89
C ARG A 112 -6.26 -0.46 16.13
N ALA A 113 -6.34 -1.13 17.27
CA ALA A 113 -5.68 -0.71 18.51
C ALA A 113 -4.15 -0.71 18.33
N TRP A 114 -3.60 -1.75 17.69
CA TRP A 114 -2.18 -1.84 17.37
C TRP A 114 -1.69 -0.65 16.55
N LEU A 115 -2.39 -0.30 15.46
CA LEU A 115 -2.03 0.84 14.63
C LEU A 115 -2.27 2.17 15.35
N LYS A 116 -3.27 2.26 16.22
CA LYS A 116 -3.53 3.45 17.02
C LYS A 116 -2.34 3.79 17.93
N ASP A 117 -1.67 2.81 18.52
CA ASP A 117 -0.48 3.03 19.33
C ASP A 117 0.65 3.71 18.53
N PHE A 118 0.81 3.37 17.25
CA PHE A 118 1.78 4.04 16.37
C PHE A 118 1.34 5.44 15.98
N ALA A 119 0.04 5.65 15.76
CA ALA A 119 -0.50 6.97 15.49
C ALA A 119 -0.37 7.90 16.70
N ASP A 120 -0.64 7.42 17.90
CA ASP A 120 -0.52 8.20 19.14
C ASP A 120 0.94 8.60 19.44
N ARG A 121 1.92 7.81 18.95
CA ARG A 121 3.36 8.13 19.01
C ARG A 121 3.84 9.00 17.85
N GLY A 122 2.96 9.36 16.90
CA GLY A 122 3.31 10.15 15.72
C GLY A 122 4.11 9.41 14.65
N THR A 123 4.18 8.07 14.70
CA THR A 123 4.85 7.26 13.67
C THR A 123 4.07 7.26 12.37
N ILE A 124 2.75 7.18 12.44
CA ILE A 124 1.84 7.30 11.29
C ILE A 124 0.77 8.35 11.56
N SER A 125 0.15 8.85 10.50
CA SER A 125 -1.03 9.70 10.63
C SER A 125 -2.22 8.91 11.17
N LYS A 126 -3.07 9.55 11.96
CA LYS A 126 -4.36 8.97 12.41
C LYS A 126 -5.26 8.52 11.25
N TRP A 127 -5.11 9.12 10.07
CA TRP A 127 -5.82 8.74 8.85
C TRP A 127 -5.38 7.38 8.30
N GLY A 128 -4.20 6.88 8.71
CA GLY A 128 -3.71 5.53 8.41
C GLY A 128 -4.42 4.42 9.18
N ILE A 129 -5.18 4.76 10.25
CA ILE A 129 -5.96 3.76 10.98
C ILE A 129 -7.11 3.30 10.08
N PRO A 130 -7.21 2.00 9.74
CA PRO A 130 -8.20 1.49 8.82
C PRO A 130 -9.61 1.54 9.42
N ASP A 131 -10.61 1.78 8.59
CA ASP A 131 -12.01 1.64 9.02
C ASP A 131 -12.43 0.17 9.05
N ARG A 132 -11.76 -0.68 8.26
CA ARG A 132 -12.05 -2.12 8.17
C ARG A 132 -10.79 -2.97 8.10
N VAL A 133 -10.81 -4.06 8.85
CA VAL A 133 -9.82 -5.13 8.79
C VAL A 133 -10.52 -6.45 8.53
N LEU A 134 -10.14 -7.16 7.49
CA LEU A 134 -10.68 -8.45 7.12
C LEU A 134 -9.68 -9.55 7.46
N LEU A 135 -10.12 -10.53 8.24
CA LEU A 135 -9.36 -11.76 8.43
C LEU A 135 -9.65 -12.68 7.26
N VAL A 136 -8.61 -13.14 6.60
CA VAL A 136 -8.68 -14.00 5.42
C VAL A 136 -7.74 -15.20 5.56
N GLU A 137 -8.05 -16.28 4.87
CA GLU A 137 -7.16 -17.46 4.84
C GLU A 137 -5.95 -17.23 3.94
N THR A 138 -6.12 -16.48 2.86
CA THR A 138 -5.06 -16.19 1.88
C THR A 138 -5.23 -14.79 1.30
N ILE A 139 -4.13 -14.17 0.92
CA ILE A 139 -4.12 -12.88 0.21
C ILE A 139 -3.80 -13.10 -1.27
N PRO A 140 -4.56 -12.50 -2.22
CA PRO A 140 -4.32 -12.63 -3.65
C PRO A 140 -2.89 -12.26 -4.04
N ARG A 141 -2.24 -13.11 -4.84
CA ARG A 141 -0.88 -12.91 -5.34
C ARG A 141 -0.82 -12.96 -6.85
N THR A 142 0.19 -12.34 -7.42
CA THR A 142 0.53 -12.46 -8.84
C THR A 142 1.20 -13.81 -9.12
N SER A 143 1.34 -14.18 -10.39
CA SER A 143 2.05 -15.39 -10.83
C SER A 143 3.50 -15.48 -10.35
N VAL A 144 4.11 -14.34 -9.99
CA VAL A 144 5.48 -14.24 -9.45
C VAL A 144 5.50 -14.07 -7.93
N GLY A 145 4.39 -14.34 -7.24
CA GLY A 145 4.30 -14.36 -5.78
C GLY A 145 4.16 -13.00 -5.07
N LYS A 146 4.12 -11.88 -5.81
CA LYS A 146 3.90 -10.55 -5.21
C LYS A 146 2.43 -10.33 -4.84
N LEU A 147 2.14 -9.53 -3.82
CA LEU A 147 0.79 -9.11 -3.48
C LEU A 147 0.09 -8.49 -4.70
N ASN A 148 -1.10 -8.98 -5.02
CA ASN A 148 -1.92 -8.46 -6.12
C ASN A 148 -2.93 -7.44 -5.60
N LYS A 149 -2.44 -6.22 -5.30
CA LYS A 149 -3.28 -5.14 -4.76
C LYS A 149 -4.47 -4.78 -5.67
N LYS A 150 -4.32 -4.98 -7.00
CA LYS A 150 -5.43 -4.78 -7.95
C LYS A 150 -6.55 -5.80 -7.67
N ALA A 151 -6.24 -7.08 -7.62
CA ALA A 151 -7.22 -8.13 -7.33
C ALA A 151 -7.85 -7.94 -5.93
N ILE A 152 -7.08 -7.49 -4.94
CA ILE A 152 -7.61 -7.17 -3.61
C ILE A 152 -8.66 -6.06 -3.70
N ARG A 153 -8.40 -4.97 -4.41
CA ARG A 153 -9.38 -3.89 -4.60
C ARG A 153 -10.63 -4.36 -5.34
N GLU A 154 -10.48 -5.19 -6.37
CA GLU A 154 -11.60 -5.73 -7.15
C GLU A 154 -12.47 -6.68 -6.33
N GLN A 155 -11.87 -7.52 -5.52
CA GLN A 155 -12.58 -8.55 -4.75
C GLN A 155 -13.22 -7.99 -3.47
N TYR A 156 -12.54 -7.10 -2.77
CA TYR A 156 -12.94 -6.66 -1.43
C TYR A 156 -13.39 -5.20 -1.38
N GLY A 157 -13.03 -4.37 -2.36
CA GLY A 157 -13.41 -2.95 -2.43
C GLY A 157 -14.93 -2.73 -2.54
N PRO A 158 -15.66 -3.42 -3.43
CA PRO A 158 -17.11 -3.25 -3.61
C PRO A 158 -17.95 -3.75 -2.43
N SER A 159 -17.39 -4.53 -1.52
CA SER A 159 -18.08 -5.10 -0.35
C SER A 159 -18.30 -4.09 0.79
N LEU A 160 -18.08 -2.80 0.52
CA LEU A 160 -18.28 -1.74 1.50
C LEU A 160 -19.70 -1.19 1.37
N PRO A 161 -20.61 -1.41 2.36
CA PRO A 161 -21.79 -0.59 2.47
C PRO A 161 -21.35 0.87 2.72
N GLY A 162 -21.85 1.78 1.89
CA GLY A 162 -21.66 3.22 2.05
C GLY A 162 -22.29 3.73 3.35
#